data_332f04dc60bae7a25b41306828a2742f
#
_entry.id   332f04dc60bae7a25b41306828a2742f
#
_cell.length_a   1.000
_cell.length_b   1.000
_cell.length_c   1.000
_cell.angle_alpha   90.00
_cell.angle_beta   90.00
_cell.angle_gamma   90.00
#
_symmetry.space_group_name_H-M   'P 1'
#
loop_
_entity.id
_entity.type
_entity.pdbx_description
1 polymer ?
#
loop_
_entity_poly.entity_id
_entity_poly.type
_entity_poly.pdbx_seq_one_letter_code
_entity_poly.pdbx_strand_id
1 'polypeptide(L)'
;MNELVEIRRRLDRLDRENRRLRRIAATAVVGLAAGILMGQASPRQVPAVVEAERFVLKDARGESRAELTVLPDGSPTLGFLDREGKPRLVLGLAPDSSPGLALLDPGEKARLTLSLQAPGSSVVALLDKEGNVRARLDVAGDGLPGLAFLGRDGRPRALLGIMADGQLFSFPSGR
;
A
#
# COMPACT_ATOMS: atom_id res chain seq x y z
N MET A 1 33.97 -26.83 79.29
CA MET A 1 33.03 -25.66 79.23
C MET A 1 33.37 -24.62 78.17
N ASN A 2 34.60 -24.50 77.71
CA ASN A 2 35.05 -23.52 76.73
C ASN A 2 34.69 -23.86 75.29
N GLU A 3 34.66 -25.12 74.86
CA GLU A 3 34.36 -25.55 73.49
C GLU A 3 32.91 -25.23 73.06
N LEU A 4 31.94 -25.44 73.95
CA LEU A 4 30.54 -25.11 73.67
C LEU A 4 30.31 -23.59 73.41
N VAL A 5 31.07 -22.77 74.13
CA VAL A 5 31.01 -21.30 73.95
C VAL A 5 31.60 -20.91 72.62
N GLU A 6 32.67 -21.55 72.17
CA GLU A 6 33.33 -21.28 70.90
C GLU A 6 32.50 -21.76 69.72
N ILE A 7 31.88 -22.92 69.81
CA ILE A 7 30.91 -23.43 68.80
C ILE A 7 29.72 -22.51 68.68
N ARG A 8 29.18 -22.01 69.80
CA ARG A 8 28.03 -21.04 69.71
C ARG A 8 28.40 -19.73 69.07
N ARG A 9 29.60 -19.19 69.30
CA ARG A 9 30.11 -17.99 68.63
C ARG A 9 30.29 -18.21 67.14
N ARG A 10 30.75 -19.37 66.70
CA ARG A 10 30.86 -19.73 65.27
C ARG A 10 29.50 -19.83 64.60
N LEU A 11 28.53 -20.46 65.27
CA LEU A 11 27.15 -20.55 64.76
C LEU A 11 26.51 -19.18 64.63
N ASP A 12 26.64 -18.31 65.62
CA ASP A 12 26.12 -16.93 65.56
C ASP A 12 26.76 -16.08 64.47
N ARG A 13 28.04 -16.35 64.15
CA ARG A 13 28.74 -15.68 63.03
C ARG A 13 28.22 -16.19 61.69
N LEU A 14 28.10 -17.48 61.50
CA LEU A 14 27.57 -18.13 60.30
C LEU A 14 26.12 -17.70 60.04
N ASP A 15 25.29 -17.60 61.07
CA ASP A 15 23.92 -17.12 60.97
C ASP A 15 23.84 -15.66 60.48
N ARG A 16 24.73 -14.80 61.00
CA ARG A 16 24.80 -13.40 60.56
C ARG A 16 25.26 -13.28 59.08
N GLU A 17 26.26 -14.08 58.69
CA GLU A 17 26.77 -14.11 57.32
C GLU A 17 25.70 -14.66 56.36
N ASN A 18 24.98 -15.73 56.74
CA ASN A 18 23.91 -16.31 55.94
C ASN A 18 22.72 -15.36 55.77
N ARG A 19 22.31 -14.64 56.84
CA ARG A 19 21.27 -13.62 56.74
C ARG A 19 21.70 -12.45 55.83
N ARG A 20 22.98 -12.06 55.86
CA ARG A 20 23.54 -11.01 55.00
C ARG A 20 23.54 -11.48 53.55
N LEU A 21 24.00 -12.68 53.25
CA LEU A 21 24.01 -13.28 51.92
C LEU A 21 22.60 -13.42 51.34
N ARG A 22 21.63 -13.90 52.15
CA ARG A 22 20.22 -13.98 51.72
C ARG A 22 19.61 -12.64 51.38
N ARG A 23 19.95 -11.56 52.12
CA ARG A 23 19.48 -10.21 51.83
C ARG A 23 20.08 -9.69 50.50
N ILE A 24 21.40 -9.90 50.31
CA ILE A 24 22.07 -9.49 49.04
C ILE A 24 21.50 -10.28 47.85
N ALA A 25 21.28 -11.59 47.97
CA ALA A 25 20.67 -12.42 46.95
C ALA A 25 19.23 -11.95 46.62
N ALA A 26 18.42 -11.67 47.65
CA ALA A 26 17.07 -11.16 47.46
C ALA A 26 17.03 -9.80 46.73
N THR A 27 17.90 -8.86 47.12
CA THR A 27 17.98 -7.55 46.42
C THR A 27 18.49 -7.68 44.99
N ALA A 28 19.44 -8.59 44.72
CA ALA A 28 19.92 -8.87 43.37
C ALA A 28 18.82 -9.44 42.47
N VAL A 29 18.02 -10.41 43.00
CA VAL A 29 16.90 -10.99 42.25
C VAL A 29 15.82 -9.95 41.98
N VAL A 30 15.46 -9.10 42.95
CA VAL A 30 14.49 -8.01 42.73
C VAL A 30 15.01 -6.99 41.74
N GLY A 31 16.29 -6.63 41.80
CA GLY A 31 16.91 -5.73 40.83
C GLY A 31 16.94 -6.28 39.41
N LEU A 32 17.24 -7.58 39.25
CA LEU A 32 17.20 -8.26 37.95
C LEU A 32 15.78 -8.37 37.39
N ALA A 33 14.80 -8.68 38.22
CA ALA A 33 13.39 -8.74 37.81
C ALA A 33 12.86 -7.36 37.41
N ALA A 34 13.21 -6.31 38.16
CA ALA A 34 12.87 -4.92 37.79
C ALA A 34 13.52 -4.49 36.47
N GLY A 35 14.79 -4.87 36.22
CA GLY A 35 15.49 -4.60 34.98
C GLY A 35 14.86 -5.28 33.75
N ILE A 36 14.40 -6.53 33.92
CA ILE A 36 13.70 -7.27 32.85
C ILE A 36 12.34 -6.63 32.55
N LEU A 37 11.58 -6.21 33.57
CA LEU A 37 10.29 -5.55 33.42
C LEU A 37 10.42 -4.15 32.77
N MET A 38 11.43 -3.37 33.09
CA MET A 38 11.69 -2.06 32.50
C MET A 38 12.24 -2.16 31.08
N GLY A 39 12.99 -3.21 30.74
CA GLY A 39 13.53 -3.44 29.40
C GLY A 39 12.45 -3.75 28.34
N GLN A 40 11.24 -4.12 28.75
CA GLN A 40 10.13 -4.44 27.82
C GLN A 40 9.23 -3.24 27.47
N ALA A 41 9.43 -2.11 28.12
CA ALA A 41 8.64 -0.88 27.92
C ALA A 41 9.30 0.12 26.95
N SER A 42 10.10 -0.33 25.99
CA SER A 42 10.52 0.58 24.90
C SER A 42 9.30 0.93 24.07
N PRO A 43 8.89 2.19 23.99
CA PRO A 43 7.82 2.58 23.08
C PRO A 43 8.25 2.16 21.66
N ARG A 44 7.40 1.42 20.95
CA ARG A 44 7.59 1.14 19.52
C ARG A 44 7.68 2.50 18.83
N GLN A 45 8.87 2.95 18.52
CA GLN A 45 9.07 4.10 17.67
C GLN A 45 8.64 3.66 16.27
N VAL A 46 7.46 4.12 15.86
CA VAL A 46 7.01 3.98 14.47
C VAL A 46 7.93 4.91 13.65
N PRO A 47 8.69 4.40 12.69
CA PRO A 47 9.53 5.26 11.86
C PRO A 47 8.65 6.28 11.14
N ALA A 48 9.10 7.53 11.07
CA ALA A 48 8.38 8.60 10.40
C ALA A 48 8.27 8.35 8.88
N VAL A 49 9.18 7.56 8.32
CA VAL A 49 9.22 7.16 6.92
C VAL A 49 9.52 5.67 6.85
N VAL A 50 8.82 4.95 5.96
CA VAL A 50 9.12 3.56 5.61
C VAL A 50 9.54 3.55 4.14
N GLU A 51 10.79 3.16 3.87
CA GLU A 51 11.33 3.02 2.52
C GLU A 51 11.38 1.54 2.16
N ALA A 52 10.86 1.20 0.97
CA ALA A 52 10.87 -0.16 0.46
C ALA A 52 10.74 -0.15 -1.07
N GLU A 53 11.33 -1.11 -1.74
CA GLU A 53 11.15 -1.32 -3.19
C GLU A 53 9.75 -1.84 -3.52
N ARG A 54 9.09 -2.48 -2.54
CA ARG A 54 7.78 -3.11 -2.71
C ARG A 54 7.04 -3.21 -1.38
N PHE A 55 5.76 -2.86 -1.38
CA PHE A 55 4.81 -3.11 -0.29
C PHE A 55 3.75 -4.09 -0.77
N VAL A 56 3.48 -5.13 0.01
CA VAL A 56 2.47 -6.15 -0.30
C VAL A 56 1.48 -6.25 0.85
N LEU A 57 0.21 -5.99 0.54
CA LEU A 57 -0.89 -6.27 1.46
C LEU A 57 -1.33 -7.73 1.28
N LYS A 58 -1.33 -8.49 2.37
CA LYS A 58 -1.77 -9.88 2.41
C LYS A 58 -3.02 -10.04 3.27
N ASP A 59 -3.87 -10.98 2.89
CA ASP A 59 -5.01 -11.37 3.72
C ASP A 59 -4.59 -12.37 4.83
N ALA A 60 -5.57 -12.80 5.65
CA ALA A 60 -5.34 -13.73 6.76
C ALA A 60 -4.84 -15.13 6.32
N ARG A 61 -4.94 -15.47 5.03
CA ARG A 61 -4.42 -16.71 4.44
C ARG A 61 -3.01 -16.55 3.88
N GLY A 62 -2.46 -15.35 3.91
CA GLY A 62 -1.14 -15.03 3.34
C GLY A 62 -1.17 -14.71 1.84
N GLU A 63 -2.35 -14.66 1.21
CA GLU A 63 -2.52 -14.33 -0.20
C GLU A 63 -2.38 -12.83 -0.45
N SER A 64 -1.68 -12.44 -1.51
CA SER A 64 -1.52 -11.04 -1.88
C SER A 64 -2.84 -10.45 -2.38
N ARG A 65 -3.21 -9.26 -1.89
CA ARG A 65 -4.45 -8.53 -2.22
C ARG A 65 -4.20 -7.16 -2.81
N ALA A 66 -3.06 -6.56 -2.49
CA ALA A 66 -2.60 -5.34 -3.15
C ALA A 66 -1.08 -5.27 -3.13
N GLU A 67 -0.53 -4.52 -4.07
CA GLU A 67 0.90 -4.35 -4.21
C GLU A 67 1.21 -2.94 -4.70
N LEU A 68 2.10 -2.24 -3.99
CA LEU A 68 2.74 -1.02 -4.45
C LEU A 68 4.19 -1.37 -4.80
N THR A 69 4.60 -1.16 -6.03
CA THR A 69 5.92 -1.53 -6.55
C THR A 69 6.39 -0.56 -7.61
N VAL A 70 7.69 -0.60 -7.92
CA VAL A 70 8.26 0.04 -9.09
C VAL A 70 8.55 -1.05 -10.12
N LEU A 71 8.00 -0.93 -11.32
CA LEU A 71 8.21 -1.87 -12.42
C LEU A 71 9.65 -1.77 -12.96
N PRO A 72 10.12 -2.77 -13.76
CA PRO A 72 11.49 -2.75 -14.31
C PRO A 72 11.80 -1.54 -15.20
N ASP A 73 10.78 -0.88 -15.76
CA ASP A 73 10.91 0.35 -16.55
C ASP A 73 10.95 1.64 -15.70
N GLY A 74 10.94 1.49 -14.35
CA GLY A 74 10.92 2.61 -13.40
C GLY A 74 9.53 3.14 -13.07
N SER A 75 8.46 2.60 -13.62
CA SER A 75 7.09 3.04 -13.42
C SER A 75 6.53 2.62 -12.05
N PRO A 76 6.15 3.55 -11.15
CA PRO A 76 5.48 3.20 -9.90
C PRO A 76 4.04 2.78 -10.15
N THR A 77 3.63 1.66 -9.54
CA THR A 77 2.31 1.04 -9.76
C THR A 77 1.72 0.52 -8.47
N LEU A 78 0.43 0.80 -8.23
CA LEU A 78 -0.40 0.19 -7.20
C LEU A 78 -1.43 -0.73 -7.88
N GLY A 79 -1.35 -2.03 -7.58
CA GLY A 79 -2.28 -3.04 -8.06
C GLY A 79 -3.17 -3.56 -6.94
N PHE A 80 -4.45 -3.85 -7.25
CA PHE A 80 -5.35 -4.62 -6.39
C PHE A 80 -5.68 -5.94 -7.09
N LEU A 81 -5.57 -7.02 -6.33
CA LEU A 81 -5.68 -8.39 -6.84
C LEU A 81 -6.96 -9.05 -6.32
N ASP A 82 -7.58 -9.88 -7.16
CA ASP A 82 -8.69 -10.73 -6.75
C ASP A 82 -8.20 -11.95 -5.93
N ARG A 83 -9.13 -12.89 -5.67
CA ARG A 83 -8.83 -14.10 -4.90
C ARG A 83 -7.90 -15.06 -5.62
N GLU A 84 -7.87 -15.00 -6.93
CA GLU A 84 -7.01 -15.79 -7.81
C GLU A 84 -5.64 -15.16 -8.07
N GLY A 85 -5.37 -13.96 -7.45
CA GLY A 85 -4.12 -13.21 -7.59
C GLY A 85 -4.03 -12.40 -8.89
N LYS A 86 -5.16 -12.25 -9.64
CA LYS A 86 -5.21 -11.48 -10.87
C LYS A 86 -5.46 -10.00 -10.60
N PRO A 87 -4.81 -9.09 -11.31
CA PRO A 87 -5.05 -7.67 -11.17
C PRO A 87 -6.47 -7.29 -11.62
N ARG A 88 -7.16 -6.50 -10.80
CA ARG A 88 -8.52 -6.00 -11.06
C ARG A 88 -8.59 -4.49 -11.13
N LEU A 89 -7.67 -3.81 -10.45
CA LEU A 89 -7.46 -2.37 -10.53
C LEU A 89 -5.97 -2.11 -10.54
N VAL A 90 -5.54 -1.23 -11.42
CA VAL A 90 -4.15 -0.76 -11.52
C VAL A 90 -4.16 0.76 -11.58
N LEU A 91 -3.38 1.39 -10.71
CA LEU A 91 -3.11 2.83 -10.69
C LEU A 91 -1.61 3.02 -10.78
N GLY A 92 -1.13 3.89 -11.64
CA GLY A 92 0.31 4.11 -11.79
C GLY A 92 0.67 5.20 -12.77
N LEU A 93 1.96 5.31 -13.00
CA LEU A 93 2.51 6.12 -14.07
C LEU A 93 2.94 5.20 -15.23
N ALA A 94 2.72 5.65 -16.45
CA ALA A 94 3.30 5.04 -17.65
C ALA A 94 4.79 5.43 -17.78
N PRO A 95 5.59 4.81 -18.69
CA PRO A 95 7.00 5.16 -18.89
C PRO A 95 7.24 6.62 -19.28
N ASP A 96 6.26 7.27 -19.89
CA ASP A 96 6.27 8.70 -20.21
C ASP A 96 5.82 9.60 -19.05
N SER A 97 5.67 9.02 -17.84
CA SER A 97 5.16 9.66 -16.62
C SER A 97 3.69 10.06 -16.66
N SER A 98 2.93 9.65 -17.66
CA SER A 98 1.48 9.88 -17.72
C SER A 98 0.75 9.07 -16.64
N PRO A 99 -0.04 9.71 -15.76
CA PRO A 99 -0.80 8.99 -14.73
C PRO A 99 -2.03 8.30 -15.34
N GLY A 100 -2.34 7.11 -14.83
CA GLY A 100 -3.48 6.35 -15.29
C GLY A 100 -4.03 5.37 -14.26
N LEU A 101 -5.32 5.03 -14.45
CA LEU A 101 -6.03 4.01 -13.72
C LEU A 101 -6.72 3.08 -14.73
N ALA A 102 -6.67 1.77 -14.47
CA ALA A 102 -7.37 0.77 -15.25
C ALA A 102 -8.19 -0.15 -14.35
N LEU A 103 -9.43 -0.45 -14.75
CA LEU A 103 -10.24 -1.54 -14.19
C LEU A 103 -10.21 -2.70 -15.18
N LEU A 104 -9.89 -3.90 -14.66
CA LEU A 104 -9.71 -5.11 -15.47
C LEU A 104 -10.81 -6.13 -15.17
N ASP A 105 -11.21 -6.87 -16.21
CA ASP A 105 -12.10 -8.01 -16.07
C ASP A 105 -11.33 -9.27 -15.58
N PRO A 106 -12.01 -10.40 -15.29
CA PRO A 106 -11.34 -11.64 -14.87
C PRO A 106 -10.35 -12.20 -15.90
N GLY A 107 -10.45 -11.82 -17.16
CA GLY A 107 -9.51 -12.15 -18.23
C GLY A 107 -8.34 -11.19 -18.35
N GLU A 108 -8.15 -10.29 -17.34
CA GLU A 108 -7.08 -9.29 -17.30
C GLU A 108 -7.14 -8.27 -18.44
N LYS A 109 -8.32 -8.10 -19.06
CA LYS A 109 -8.57 -7.08 -20.09
C LYS A 109 -9.07 -5.81 -19.43
N ALA A 110 -8.47 -4.67 -19.78
CA ALA A 110 -8.97 -3.37 -19.35
C ALA A 110 -10.38 -3.14 -19.93
N ARG A 111 -11.31 -2.74 -19.05
CA ARG A 111 -12.71 -2.44 -19.40
C ARG A 111 -13.03 -0.96 -19.20
N LEU A 112 -12.27 -0.30 -18.33
CA LEU A 112 -12.31 1.13 -18.13
C LEU A 112 -10.89 1.62 -17.94
N THR A 113 -10.55 2.73 -18.57
CA THR A 113 -9.31 3.47 -18.29
C THR A 113 -9.61 4.94 -18.03
N LEU A 114 -8.81 5.54 -17.16
CA LEU A 114 -8.74 6.96 -16.91
C LEU A 114 -7.28 7.37 -16.99
N SER A 115 -6.95 8.38 -17.77
CA SER A 115 -5.56 8.81 -17.94
C SER A 115 -5.47 10.29 -18.26
N LEU A 116 -4.34 10.88 -17.89
CA LEU A 116 -3.88 12.15 -18.44
C LEU A 116 -2.83 11.83 -19.50
N GLN A 117 -2.97 12.41 -20.67
CA GLN A 117 -2.07 12.21 -21.80
C GLN A 117 -1.37 13.54 -22.14
N ALA A 118 -0.12 13.48 -22.61
CA ALA A 118 0.54 14.66 -23.16
C ALA A 118 -0.14 15.08 -24.48
N PRO A 119 -0.33 16.38 -24.77
CA PRO A 119 0.03 17.57 -24.00
C PRO A 119 -1.08 18.12 -23.07
N GLY A 120 -1.68 17.30 -22.22
CA GLY A 120 -2.64 17.77 -21.22
C GLY A 120 -4.08 17.31 -21.43
N SER A 121 -4.32 16.33 -22.30
CA SER A 121 -5.65 15.73 -22.47
C SER A 121 -6.00 14.82 -21.29
N SER A 122 -7.22 14.97 -20.75
CA SER A 122 -7.80 14.02 -19.81
C SER A 122 -8.77 13.10 -20.53
N VAL A 123 -8.70 11.78 -20.28
CA VAL A 123 -9.46 10.76 -21.00
C VAL A 123 -10.07 9.76 -20.05
N VAL A 124 -11.38 9.47 -20.24
CA VAL A 124 -12.05 8.27 -19.71
C VAL A 124 -12.47 7.44 -20.90
N ALA A 125 -12.05 6.18 -20.95
CA ALA A 125 -12.41 5.25 -22.02
C ALA A 125 -13.09 3.99 -21.47
N LEU A 126 -14.16 3.54 -22.15
CA LEU A 126 -14.81 2.26 -21.92
C LEU A 126 -14.46 1.33 -23.08
N LEU A 127 -13.99 0.13 -22.73
CA LEU A 127 -13.50 -0.86 -23.68
C LEU A 127 -14.40 -2.11 -23.71
N ASP A 128 -14.50 -2.71 -24.89
CA ASP A 128 -15.14 -4.00 -25.05
C ASP A 128 -14.23 -5.17 -24.56
N LYS A 129 -14.72 -6.38 -24.65
CA LYS A 129 -13.98 -7.58 -24.21
C LYS A 129 -12.75 -7.90 -25.07
N GLU A 130 -12.69 -7.36 -26.29
CA GLU A 130 -11.56 -7.46 -27.20
C GLU A 130 -10.48 -6.40 -26.92
N GLY A 131 -10.77 -5.40 -26.05
CA GLY A 131 -9.87 -4.28 -25.73
C GLY A 131 -10.03 -3.06 -26.63
N ASN A 132 -11.07 -3.01 -27.47
CA ASN A 132 -11.33 -1.86 -28.33
C ASN A 132 -12.10 -0.80 -27.56
N VAL A 133 -11.72 0.48 -27.70
CA VAL A 133 -12.48 1.61 -27.14
C VAL A 133 -13.84 1.70 -27.83
N ARG A 134 -14.91 1.73 -27.03
CA ARG A 134 -16.31 1.82 -27.48
C ARG A 134 -16.98 3.12 -27.12
N ALA A 135 -16.55 3.73 -26.01
CA ALA A 135 -16.94 5.08 -25.63
C ALA A 135 -15.74 5.81 -25.02
N ARG A 136 -15.63 7.09 -25.32
CA ARG A 136 -14.56 7.95 -24.80
C ARG A 136 -15.16 9.31 -24.43
N LEU A 137 -14.88 9.77 -23.22
CA LEU A 137 -15.08 11.12 -22.76
C LEU A 137 -13.71 11.75 -22.55
N ASP A 138 -13.46 12.89 -23.13
CA ASP A 138 -12.19 13.58 -23.00
C ASP A 138 -12.33 15.10 -22.98
N VAL A 139 -11.30 15.72 -22.42
CA VAL A 139 -11.00 17.13 -22.64
C VAL A 139 -9.65 17.15 -23.32
N ALA A 140 -9.64 17.67 -24.54
CA ALA A 140 -8.43 17.78 -25.35
C ALA A 140 -7.44 18.81 -24.77
N GLY A 141 -6.18 18.79 -25.21
CA GLY A 141 -5.14 19.71 -24.72
C GLY A 141 -5.42 21.20 -24.92
N ASP A 142 -6.32 21.54 -25.84
CA ASP A 142 -6.84 22.89 -26.07
C ASP A 142 -8.05 23.25 -25.17
N GLY A 143 -8.45 22.32 -24.28
CA GLY A 143 -9.54 22.51 -23.32
C GLY A 143 -10.92 22.15 -23.86
N LEU A 144 -11.06 21.67 -25.12
CA LEU A 144 -12.36 21.33 -25.71
C LEU A 144 -12.84 19.94 -25.22
N PRO A 145 -14.05 19.86 -24.62
CA PRO A 145 -14.62 18.58 -24.16
C PRO A 145 -15.29 17.84 -25.31
N GLY A 146 -15.16 16.51 -25.31
CA GLY A 146 -15.77 15.64 -26.29
C GLY A 146 -16.25 14.31 -25.71
N LEU A 147 -17.34 13.78 -26.28
CA LEU A 147 -17.83 12.42 -26.03
C LEU A 147 -17.94 11.71 -27.38
N ALA A 148 -17.30 10.53 -27.49
CA ALA A 148 -17.31 9.72 -28.70
C ALA A 148 -17.85 8.31 -28.41
N PHE A 149 -18.67 7.81 -29.34
CA PHE A 149 -19.04 6.39 -29.42
C PHE A 149 -18.47 5.79 -30.69
N LEU A 150 -17.74 4.67 -30.55
CA LEU A 150 -16.98 4.08 -31.66
C LEU A 150 -17.58 2.73 -32.08
N GLY A 151 -17.55 2.50 -33.38
CA GLY A 151 -17.88 1.21 -33.99
C GLY A 151 -16.82 0.14 -33.66
N ARG A 152 -17.06 -1.13 -34.04
CA ARG A 152 -16.08 -2.22 -33.90
C ARG A 152 -14.84 -1.98 -34.78
N ASP A 153 -14.98 -1.19 -35.82
CA ASP A 153 -13.93 -0.76 -36.73
C ASP A 153 -13.11 0.45 -36.23
N GLY A 154 -13.35 0.87 -34.95
CA GLY A 154 -12.69 2.02 -34.33
C GLY A 154 -13.15 3.39 -34.87
N ARG A 155 -14.09 3.42 -35.82
CA ARG A 155 -14.60 4.69 -36.43
C ARG A 155 -15.67 5.30 -35.55
N PRO A 156 -15.68 6.63 -35.35
CA PRO A 156 -16.75 7.31 -34.66
C PRO A 156 -18.13 7.06 -35.32
N ARG A 157 -19.11 6.71 -34.49
CA ARG A 157 -20.52 6.56 -34.88
C ARG A 157 -21.38 7.69 -34.35
N ALA A 158 -20.98 8.25 -33.22
CA ALA A 158 -21.55 9.46 -32.66
C ALA A 158 -20.48 10.27 -31.94
N LEU A 159 -20.52 11.56 -32.09
CA LEU A 159 -19.67 12.52 -31.39
C LEU A 159 -20.56 13.62 -30.80
N LEU A 160 -20.21 14.08 -29.61
CA LEU A 160 -20.78 15.27 -29.00
C LEU A 160 -19.64 16.07 -28.40
N GLY A 161 -19.61 17.37 -28.63
CA GLY A 161 -18.53 18.21 -28.12
C GLY A 161 -18.86 19.69 -28.18
N ILE A 162 -17.98 20.48 -27.60
CA ILE A 162 -18.08 21.95 -27.65
C ILE A 162 -16.94 22.46 -28.55
N MET A 163 -17.26 23.32 -29.48
CA MET A 163 -16.28 23.97 -30.32
C MET A 163 -15.64 25.19 -29.64
N ALA A 164 -14.57 25.73 -30.20
CA ALA A 164 -13.83 26.86 -29.63
C ALA A 164 -14.69 28.15 -29.52
N ASP A 165 -15.74 28.28 -30.31
CA ASP A 165 -16.71 29.36 -30.25
C ASP A 165 -17.83 29.13 -29.21
N GLY A 166 -17.75 28.02 -28.45
CA GLY A 166 -18.75 27.64 -27.45
C GLY A 166 -19.98 26.92 -28.01
N GLN A 167 -20.04 26.67 -29.30
CA GLN A 167 -21.19 25.99 -29.92
C GLN A 167 -21.10 24.48 -29.71
N LEU A 168 -22.27 23.85 -29.55
CA LEU A 168 -22.40 22.39 -29.46
C LEU A 168 -22.17 21.79 -30.86
N PHE A 169 -21.22 20.84 -30.92
CA PHE A 169 -21.01 20.00 -32.10
C PHE A 169 -21.61 18.62 -31.85
N SER A 170 -22.31 18.06 -32.83
CA SER A 170 -22.79 16.68 -32.80
C SER A 170 -22.63 16.01 -34.16
N PHE A 171 -22.24 14.71 -34.14
CA PHE A 171 -22.19 13.85 -35.30
C PHE A 171 -22.83 12.49 -34.96
N PRO A 172 -23.69 11.91 -35.81
CA PRO A 172 -24.20 12.51 -37.03
C PRO A 172 -24.97 13.79 -36.70
N SER A 173 -24.87 14.81 -37.61
CA SER A 173 -25.65 16.04 -37.47
C SER A 173 -27.11 15.68 -37.39
N GLY A 174 -27.84 16.19 -36.40
CA GLY A 174 -29.29 15.99 -36.28
C GLY A 174 -29.97 16.36 -37.60
N ARG A 175 -30.89 15.49 -38.04
CA ARG A 175 -31.84 15.82 -39.11
C ARG A 175 -32.87 16.80 -38.58
#